data_3b1f97a03e57051ff5a6961ea2a6e714
#
_entry.id   3b1f97a03e57051ff5a6961ea2a6e714
#
_cell.length_a   1.000
_cell.length_b   1.000
_cell.length_c   1.000
_cell.angle_alpha   90.00
_cell.angle_beta   90.00
_cell.angle_gamma   90.00
#
_symmetry.space_group_name_H-M   'P 1'
#
loop_
_entity.id
_entity.type
_entity.pdbx_description
1 polymer ?
#
loop_
_entity_poly.entity_id
_entity_poly.type
_entity_poly.pdbx_seq_one_letter_code
_entity_poly.pdbx_strand_id
1 'polypeptide(L)'
;VSNLRTRAVYDEANDEWVLNGTKAWITNGGIANVHVVVAAVDPELKGRGQASFVIPPGTKGLSQGQKYMKHGIRASHTAEVVLDNVRIPGRCLLGGKEKLDAKLARYREGTSSGKQPAMATFEATRPAVGAQALGVARAAYEYALDYAKERHAFGKPIIMHQAIAFKLANMITQIDAARL
;
A
#
# COMPACT_ATOMS: atom_id res chain seq x y z
N VAL A 1 -9.41 3.70 -4.05
CA VAL A 1 -8.55 3.70 -5.23
C VAL A 1 -9.25 4.27 -6.47
N SER A 2 -10.58 4.06 -6.61
CA SER A 2 -11.34 4.52 -7.80
C SER A 2 -11.57 6.04 -7.87
N ASN A 3 -11.42 6.76 -6.77
CA ASN A 3 -11.67 8.21 -6.70
C ASN A 3 -10.45 8.95 -6.13
N LEU A 4 -9.37 9.02 -6.91
CA LEU A 4 -8.17 9.77 -6.56
C LEU A 4 -8.40 11.27 -6.71
N ARG A 5 -8.03 12.03 -5.66
CA ARG A 5 -8.05 13.50 -5.68
C ARG A 5 -6.75 14.11 -6.19
N THR A 6 -5.63 13.37 -6.11
CA THR A 6 -4.36 13.79 -6.73
C THR A 6 -4.52 13.82 -8.23
N ARG A 7 -4.20 14.95 -8.84
CA ARG A 7 -4.34 15.21 -10.28
C ARG A 7 -3.00 15.37 -10.95
N ALA A 8 -2.93 15.00 -12.22
CA ALA A 8 -1.82 15.29 -13.10
C ALA A 8 -2.37 15.91 -14.40
N VAL A 9 -1.88 17.08 -14.75
CA VAL A 9 -2.23 17.81 -15.96
C VAL A 9 -1.01 17.91 -16.85
N TYR A 10 -1.17 17.61 -18.14
CA TYR A 10 -0.07 17.71 -19.08
C TYR A 10 0.04 19.15 -19.63
N ASP A 11 1.23 19.68 -19.54
CA ASP A 11 1.64 20.97 -20.11
C ASP A 11 2.34 20.72 -21.44
N GLU A 12 1.59 20.83 -22.55
CA GLU A 12 2.10 20.53 -23.89
C GLU A 12 3.23 21.48 -24.32
N ALA A 13 3.18 22.73 -23.89
CA ALA A 13 4.18 23.72 -24.28
C ALA A 13 5.57 23.41 -23.74
N ASN A 14 5.65 22.76 -22.60
CA ASN A 14 6.91 22.44 -21.91
C ASN A 14 7.24 20.95 -21.90
N ASP A 15 6.41 20.07 -22.45
CA ASP A 15 6.51 18.62 -22.34
C ASP A 15 6.65 18.16 -20.87
N GLU A 16 5.78 18.67 -20.00
CA GLU A 16 5.81 18.39 -18.57
C GLU A 16 4.45 17.93 -18.04
N TRP A 17 4.48 17.15 -16.96
CA TRP A 17 3.32 16.88 -16.14
C TRP A 17 3.36 17.73 -14.87
N VAL A 18 2.23 18.36 -14.55
CA VAL A 18 2.03 19.13 -13.32
C VAL A 18 1.14 18.33 -12.37
N LEU A 19 1.71 17.90 -11.22
CA LEU A 19 1.01 17.08 -10.23
C LEU A 19 0.64 17.91 -9.01
N ASN A 20 -0.62 17.76 -8.56
CA ASN A 20 -1.15 18.42 -7.38
C ASN A 20 -1.97 17.45 -6.51
N GLY A 21 -1.82 17.54 -5.19
CA GLY A 21 -2.57 16.78 -4.21
C GLY A 21 -1.73 16.20 -3.09
N THR A 22 -2.35 15.40 -2.22
CA THR A 22 -1.70 14.75 -1.08
C THR A 22 -1.93 13.25 -1.14
N LYS A 23 -0.89 12.49 -0.85
CA LYS A 23 -0.93 11.04 -0.62
C LYS A 23 -0.78 10.74 0.86
N ALA A 24 -1.65 9.91 1.40
CA ALA A 24 -1.64 9.52 2.80
C ALA A 24 -1.08 8.09 2.97
N TRP A 25 -0.52 7.81 4.15
CA TRP A 25 -0.04 6.48 4.56
C TRP A 25 1.07 5.92 3.67
N ILE A 26 1.97 6.78 3.20
CA ILE A 26 3.04 6.39 2.28
C ILE A 26 4.26 5.93 3.07
N THR A 27 4.67 4.70 2.83
CA THR A 27 5.95 4.17 3.33
C THR A 27 7.10 4.97 2.73
N ASN A 28 8.01 5.44 3.58
CA ASN A 28 9.09 6.35 3.23
C ASN A 28 8.63 7.66 2.56
N GLY A 29 7.37 8.05 2.80
CA GLY A 29 6.80 9.29 2.25
C GLY A 29 7.62 10.51 2.62
N GLY A 30 8.03 11.28 1.63
CA GLY A 30 8.82 12.50 1.79
C GLY A 30 10.32 12.30 2.05
N ILE A 31 10.77 11.08 2.41
CA ILE A 31 12.19 10.76 2.65
C ILE A 31 12.81 9.85 1.58
N ALA A 32 11.99 9.21 0.74
CA ALA A 32 12.47 8.41 -0.37
C ALA A 32 13.13 9.30 -1.43
N ASN A 33 14.20 8.82 -2.05
CA ASN A 33 14.86 9.52 -3.15
C ASN A 33 13.98 9.56 -4.41
N VAL A 34 13.18 8.52 -4.64
CA VAL A 34 12.29 8.39 -5.79
C VAL A 34 10.89 8.06 -5.30
N HIS A 35 9.88 8.74 -5.82
CA HIS A 35 8.48 8.44 -5.53
C HIS A 35 7.77 7.98 -6.81
N VAL A 36 6.99 6.91 -6.71
CA VAL A 36 6.05 6.52 -7.77
C VAL A 36 4.65 6.92 -7.33
N VAL A 37 4.04 7.84 -8.06
CA VAL A 37 2.76 8.44 -7.72
C VAL A 37 1.71 8.09 -8.77
N VAL A 38 0.56 7.55 -8.33
CA VAL A 38 -0.61 7.39 -9.17
C VAL A 38 -1.47 8.64 -9.06
N ALA A 39 -1.81 9.27 -10.18
CA ALA A 39 -2.66 10.46 -10.23
C ALA A 39 -3.77 10.33 -11.29
N ALA A 40 -4.85 11.08 -11.10
CA ALA A 40 -5.92 11.17 -12.08
C ALA A 40 -5.51 12.15 -13.20
N VAL A 41 -5.47 11.65 -14.41
CA VAL A 41 -5.23 12.41 -15.64
C VAL A 41 -6.55 12.73 -16.34
N ASP A 42 -7.57 11.90 -16.13
CA ASP A 42 -8.94 12.12 -16.59
C ASP A 42 -9.91 11.74 -15.46
N PRO A 43 -10.41 12.75 -14.71
CA PRO A 43 -11.30 12.48 -13.58
C PRO A 43 -12.67 11.86 -13.97
N GLU A 44 -13.16 12.12 -15.19
CA GLU A 44 -14.46 11.61 -15.66
C GLU A 44 -14.43 10.10 -15.80
N LEU A 45 -13.28 9.54 -16.19
CA LEU A 45 -13.06 8.10 -16.28
C LEU A 45 -12.80 7.44 -14.91
N LYS A 46 -12.83 8.22 -13.80
CA LYS A 46 -12.62 7.73 -12.44
C LYS A 46 -11.33 6.89 -12.33
N GLY A 47 -11.44 5.66 -11.85
CA GLY A 47 -10.31 4.77 -11.72
C GLY A 47 -9.63 4.37 -13.04
N ARG A 48 -10.30 4.47 -14.18
CA ARG A 48 -9.73 4.18 -15.50
C ARG A 48 -8.90 5.34 -16.04
N GLY A 49 -9.19 6.57 -15.58
CA GLY A 49 -8.49 7.80 -15.94
C GLY A 49 -7.24 8.07 -15.07
N GLN A 50 -6.51 7.04 -14.66
CA GLN A 50 -5.33 7.15 -13.81
C GLN A 50 -4.07 6.73 -14.55
N ALA A 51 -2.95 7.39 -14.19
CA ALA A 51 -1.62 7.07 -14.68
C ALA A 51 -0.61 7.09 -13.53
N SER A 52 0.53 6.43 -13.72
CA SER A 52 1.63 6.35 -12.76
C SER A 52 2.81 7.19 -13.22
N PHE A 53 3.37 7.95 -12.31
CA PHE A 53 4.46 8.89 -12.56
C PHE A 53 5.65 8.60 -11.66
N VAL A 54 6.86 8.66 -12.20
CA VAL A 54 8.10 8.62 -11.43
C VAL A 54 8.51 10.06 -11.12
N ILE A 55 8.62 10.40 -9.84
CA ILE A 55 9.10 11.71 -9.42
C ILE A 55 10.57 11.58 -9.00
N PRO A 56 11.50 12.22 -9.74
CA PRO A 56 12.93 12.18 -9.45
C PRO A 56 13.29 12.84 -8.10
N PRO A 57 14.47 12.54 -7.55
CA PRO A 57 14.94 13.20 -6.35
C PRO A 57 15.13 14.71 -6.57
N GLY A 58 14.87 15.50 -5.53
CA GLY A 58 15.04 16.95 -5.58
C GLY A 58 14.01 17.71 -6.40
N THR A 59 12.93 17.06 -6.87
CA THR A 59 11.85 17.73 -7.60
C THR A 59 11.16 18.75 -6.70
N LYS A 60 11.11 20.02 -7.15
CA LYS A 60 10.43 21.11 -6.43
C LYS A 60 8.94 20.84 -6.27
N GLY A 61 8.37 21.25 -5.13
CA GLY A 61 6.96 21.08 -4.83
C GLY A 61 6.60 19.73 -4.20
N LEU A 62 7.52 18.74 -4.17
CA LEU A 62 7.35 17.54 -3.40
C LEU A 62 7.89 17.73 -1.98
N SER A 63 7.05 17.47 -0.98
CA SER A 63 7.42 17.58 0.43
C SER A 63 6.75 16.50 1.27
N GLN A 64 7.29 16.27 2.47
CA GLN A 64 6.65 15.45 3.48
C GLN A 64 5.59 16.28 4.20
N GLY A 65 4.38 15.71 4.31
CA GLY A 65 3.34 16.22 5.21
C GLY A 65 3.41 15.58 6.59
N GLN A 66 2.26 15.24 7.16
CA GLN A 66 2.17 14.64 8.49
C GLN A 66 2.86 13.27 8.53
N LYS A 67 3.78 13.09 9.50
CA LYS A 67 4.31 11.77 9.88
C LYS A 67 3.34 11.09 10.84
N TYR A 68 2.97 9.84 10.56
CA TYR A 68 1.99 9.12 11.36
C TYR A 68 2.60 8.41 12.57
N MET A 69 1.94 8.55 13.73
CA MET A 69 2.21 7.77 14.94
C MET A 69 1.40 6.46 14.88
N LYS A 70 2.03 5.38 14.47
CA LYS A 70 1.35 4.09 14.26
C LYS A 70 1.32 3.25 15.53
N HIS A 71 0.32 2.37 15.66
CA HIS A 71 0.22 1.39 16.76
C HIS A 71 1.25 0.26 16.65
N GLY A 72 1.60 -0.15 15.43
CA GLY A 72 2.62 -1.17 15.15
C GLY A 72 3.48 -0.80 13.95
N ILE A 73 4.52 -1.58 13.69
CA ILE A 73 5.51 -1.36 12.61
C ILE A 73 6.08 0.07 12.69
N ARG A 74 6.41 0.52 13.90
CA ARG A 74 6.78 1.92 14.20
C ARG A 74 8.17 2.28 13.68
N ALA A 75 9.01 1.30 13.42
CA ALA A 75 10.32 1.49 12.79
C ALA A 75 10.22 1.83 11.29
N SER A 76 9.10 1.48 10.64
CA SER A 76 8.84 1.86 9.26
C SER A 76 8.29 3.28 9.20
N HIS A 77 9.04 4.20 8.56
CA HIS A 77 8.58 5.57 8.33
C HIS A 77 7.32 5.57 7.46
N THR A 78 6.29 6.26 7.92
CA THR A 78 5.02 6.40 7.19
C THR A 78 4.53 7.83 7.33
N ALA A 79 4.35 8.53 6.22
CA ALA A 79 3.95 9.94 6.22
C ALA A 79 3.06 10.27 5.01
N GLU A 80 2.54 11.48 5.00
CA GLU A 80 1.95 12.08 3.81
C GLU A 80 3.04 12.53 2.84
N VAL A 81 2.69 12.49 1.55
CA VAL A 81 3.47 13.13 0.48
C VAL A 81 2.61 14.23 -0.12
N VAL A 82 3.05 15.45 0.01
CA VAL A 82 2.39 16.64 -0.53
C VAL A 82 3.00 16.97 -1.89
N LEU A 83 2.14 17.18 -2.86
CA LEU A 83 2.48 17.56 -4.23
C LEU A 83 1.86 18.94 -4.48
N ASP A 84 2.68 19.97 -4.55
CA ASP A 84 2.29 21.35 -4.82
C ASP A 84 2.96 21.82 -6.10
N ASN A 85 2.22 21.83 -7.19
CA ASN A 85 2.73 22.18 -8.52
C ASN A 85 4.02 21.43 -8.88
N VAL A 86 4.08 20.14 -8.57
CA VAL A 86 5.22 19.29 -8.90
C VAL A 86 5.30 19.12 -10.39
N ARG A 87 6.33 19.71 -11.02
CA ARG A 87 6.60 19.62 -12.46
C ARG A 87 7.64 18.54 -12.74
N ILE A 88 7.29 17.62 -13.64
CA ILE A 88 8.18 16.53 -14.07
C ILE A 88 8.14 16.40 -15.59
N PRO A 89 9.26 16.05 -16.22
CA PRO A 89 9.32 15.83 -17.68
C PRO A 89 8.31 14.77 -18.16
N GLY A 90 7.84 14.91 -19.40
CA GLY A 90 6.88 13.98 -20.02
C GLY A 90 7.32 12.51 -19.95
N ARG A 91 8.64 12.24 -20.07
CA ARG A 91 9.23 10.90 -19.93
C ARG A 91 9.06 10.24 -18.57
N CYS A 92 8.71 11.00 -17.53
CA CYS A 92 8.45 10.48 -16.18
C CYS A 92 7.08 9.77 -16.05
N LEU A 93 6.24 9.82 -17.06
CA LEU A 93 5.04 9.02 -17.17
C LEU A 93 5.38 7.56 -17.48
N LEU A 94 4.98 6.63 -16.60
CA LEU A 94 5.19 5.21 -16.86
C LEU A 94 4.32 4.72 -18.02
N GLY A 95 4.97 4.13 -19.01
CA GLY A 95 4.32 3.61 -20.22
C GLY A 95 4.25 4.60 -21.39
N GLY A 96 4.55 5.87 -21.16
CA GLY A 96 4.57 6.91 -22.19
C GLY A 96 3.20 7.49 -22.55
N LYS A 97 3.23 8.73 -23.09
CA LYS A 97 2.01 9.49 -23.38
C LYS A 97 1.15 8.87 -24.47
N GLU A 98 1.73 8.37 -25.55
CA GLU A 98 1.00 7.73 -26.66
C GLU A 98 0.15 6.55 -26.17
N LYS A 99 0.72 5.67 -25.31
CA LYS A 99 -0.01 4.54 -24.75
C LYS A 99 -1.10 4.98 -23.78
N LEU A 100 -0.85 6.06 -23.03
CA LEU A 100 -1.86 6.64 -22.15
C LEU A 100 -3.03 7.17 -22.97
N ASP A 101 -2.79 7.98 -23.99
CA ASP A 101 -3.82 8.59 -24.83
C ASP A 101 -4.67 7.51 -25.55
N ALA A 102 -4.01 6.50 -26.13
CA ALA A 102 -4.70 5.36 -26.74
C ALA A 102 -5.54 4.56 -25.73
N LYS A 103 -5.06 4.43 -24.48
CA LYS A 103 -5.81 3.79 -23.39
C LYS A 103 -7.04 4.61 -23.01
N LEU A 104 -6.90 5.92 -22.83
CA LEU A 104 -7.99 6.81 -22.45
C LEU A 104 -9.08 6.85 -23.54
N ALA A 105 -8.68 6.92 -24.82
CA ALA A 105 -9.60 6.86 -25.95
C ALA A 105 -10.46 5.59 -25.92
N ARG A 106 -9.84 4.41 -25.78
CA ARG A 106 -10.56 3.13 -25.68
C ARG A 106 -11.53 3.07 -24.50
N TYR A 107 -11.19 3.71 -23.36
CA TYR A 107 -12.10 3.76 -22.22
C TYR A 107 -13.29 4.70 -22.45
N ARG A 108 -13.09 5.81 -23.14
CA ARG A 108 -14.18 6.74 -23.52
C ARG A 108 -15.15 6.08 -24.53
N GLU A 109 -14.62 5.28 -25.45
CA GLU A 109 -15.39 4.50 -26.42
C GLU A 109 -16.08 3.26 -25.82
N GLY A 110 -15.78 2.90 -24.57
CA GLY A 110 -16.35 1.72 -23.91
C GLY A 110 -15.79 0.38 -24.43
N THR A 111 -14.74 0.41 -25.24
CA THR A 111 -14.17 -0.76 -25.91
C THR A 111 -13.17 -1.54 -25.05
N SER A 112 -12.85 -1.07 -23.84
CA SER A 112 -11.87 -1.71 -22.94
C SER A 112 -12.44 -1.97 -21.55
N SER A 113 -12.24 -3.20 -21.04
CA SER A 113 -12.59 -3.64 -19.69
C SER A 113 -11.37 -3.88 -18.79
N GLY A 114 -10.19 -3.38 -19.16
CA GLY A 114 -8.93 -3.67 -18.48
C GLY A 114 -8.90 -3.28 -16.99
N LYS A 115 -8.22 -4.11 -16.16
CA LYS A 115 -7.96 -3.82 -14.75
C LYS A 115 -7.02 -2.61 -14.59
N GLN A 116 -7.20 -1.86 -13.51
CA GLN A 116 -6.30 -0.78 -13.16
C GLN A 116 -4.92 -1.33 -12.74
N PRO A 117 -3.79 -0.75 -13.22
CA PRO A 117 -2.46 -1.21 -12.83
C PRO A 117 -2.23 -1.22 -11.31
N ALA A 118 -2.72 -0.20 -10.60
CA ALA A 118 -2.63 -0.13 -9.14
C ALA A 118 -3.38 -1.30 -8.46
N MET A 119 -4.51 -1.74 -8.98
CA MET A 119 -5.25 -2.89 -8.43
C MET A 119 -4.50 -4.21 -8.61
N ALA A 120 -3.85 -4.41 -9.75
CA ALA A 120 -3.02 -5.60 -9.97
C ALA A 120 -1.87 -5.69 -8.96
N THR A 121 -1.21 -4.55 -8.65
CA THR A 121 -0.18 -4.50 -7.61
C THR A 121 -0.73 -4.86 -6.23
N PHE A 122 -1.89 -4.33 -5.84
CA PHE A 122 -2.52 -4.67 -4.56
C PHE A 122 -2.91 -6.14 -4.49
N GLU A 123 -3.47 -6.70 -5.56
CA GLU A 123 -3.82 -8.13 -5.62
C GLU A 123 -2.59 -9.02 -5.44
N ALA A 124 -1.46 -8.67 -6.04
CA ALA A 124 -0.21 -9.41 -5.91
C ALA A 124 0.46 -9.31 -4.53
N THR A 125 0.26 -8.21 -3.80
CA THR A 125 0.94 -7.98 -2.51
C THR A 125 0.12 -8.42 -1.29
N ARG A 126 -1.18 -8.59 -1.39
CA ARG A 126 -2.05 -9.03 -0.27
C ARG A 126 -1.61 -10.35 0.36
N PRO A 127 -1.26 -11.41 -0.41
CA PRO A 127 -0.79 -12.67 0.19
C PRO A 127 0.46 -12.49 1.05
N ALA A 128 1.38 -11.60 0.66
CA ALA A 128 2.59 -11.31 1.43
C ALA A 128 2.27 -10.70 2.81
N VAL A 129 1.27 -9.81 2.88
CA VAL A 129 0.80 -9.23 4.15
C VAL A 129 0.14 -10.31 5.03
N GLY A 130 -0.62 -11.24 4.42
CA GLY A 130 -1.19 -12.40 5.11
C GLY A 130 -0.10 -13.31 5.70
N ALA A 131 0.94 -13.60 4.93
CA ALA A 131 2.08 -14.40 5.38
C ALA A 131 2.84 -13.74 6.53
N GLN A 132 2.99 -12.40 6.51
CA GLN A 132 3.58 -11.65 7.63
C GLN A 132 2.74 -11.80 8.91
N ALA A 133 1.42 -11.65 8.82
CA ALA A 133 0.53 -11.82 9.97
C ALA A 133 0.58 -13.25 10.52
N LEU A 134 0.64 -14.24 9.64
CA LEU A 134 0.78 -15.65 10.03
C LEU A 134 2.09 -15.92 10.79
N GLY A 135 3.21 -15.32 10.35
CA GLY A 135 4.49 -15.43 11.06
C GLY A 135 4.43 -14.86 12.48
N VAL A 136 3.78 -13.71 12.66
CA VAL A 136 3.57 -13.10 13.99
C VAL A 136 2.66 -13.97 14.86
N ALA A 137 1.57 -14.50 14.29
CA ALA A 137 0.64 -15.37 15.01
C ALA A 137 1.34 -16.65 15.50
N ARG A 138 2.17 -17.26 14.66
CA ARG A 138 2.96 -18.45 15.02
C ARG A 138 3.93 -18.16 16.16
N ALA A 139 4.70 -17.09 16.08
CA ALA A 139 5.64 -16.71 17.15
C ALA A 139 4.92 -16.45 18.48
N ALA A 140 3.77 -15.79 18.44
CA ALA A 140 2.94 -15.55 19.62
C ALA A 140 2.41 -16.86 20.23
N TYR A 141 1.98 -17.81 19.39
CA TYR A 141 1.53 -19.13 19.82
C TYR A 141 2.66 -19.92 20.48
N GLU A 142 3.83 -20.02 19.84
CA GLU A 142 4.99 -20.76 20.37
C GLU A 142 5.40 -20.21 21.75
N TYR A 143 5.48 -18.89 21.89
CA TYR A 143 5.77 -18.22 23.16
C TYR A 143 4.70 -18.51 24.23
N ALA A 144 3.42 -18.41 23.86
CA ALA A 144 2.32 -18.69 24.78
C ALA A 144 2.26 -20.15 25.23
N LEU A 145 2.57 -21.08 24.33
CA LEU A 145 2.63 -22.52 24.62
C LEU A 145 3.72 -22.84 25.66
N ASP A 146 4.94 -22.30 25.46
CA ASP A 146 6.04 -22.54 26.37
C ASP A 146 5.78 -21.90 27.75
N TYR A 147 5.28 -20.68 27.77
CA TYR A 147 4.85 -20.05 29.03
C TYR A 147 3.78 -20.87 29.76
N ALA A 148 2.78 -21.40 29.03
CA ALA A 148 1.70 -22.19 29.62
C ALA A 148 2.19 -23.53 30.24
N LYS A 149 3.29 -24.10 29.74
CA LYS A 149 3.94 -25.31 30.32
C LYS A 149 4.67 -24.99 31.61
N GLU A 150 5.26 -23.81 31.72
CA GLU A 150 6.12 -23.42 32.86
C GLU A 150 5.34 -22.75 34.00
N ARG A 151 4.35 -21.91 33.64
CA ARG A 151 3.57 -21.16 34.62
C ARG A 151 2.61 -22.05 35.41
N HIS A 152 2.72 -22.06 36.72
CA HIS A 152 1.84 -22.80 37.66
C HIS A 152 0.76 -21.86 38.22
N ALA A 153 -0.47 -22.37 38.28
CA ALA A 153 -1.60 -21.78 39.00
C ALA A 153 -2.53 -22.90 39.46
N PHE A 154 -3.12 -22.76 40.63
CA PHE A 154 -4.00 -23.77 41.23
C PHE A 154 -3.34 -25.16 41.30
N GLY A 155 -2.06 -25.22 41.68
CA GLY A 155 -1.31 -26.44 41.97
C GLY A 155 -0.78 -27.21 40.75
N LYS A 156 -0.91 -26.68 39.50
CA LYS A 156 -0.45 -27.34 38.29
C LYS A 156 -0.07 -26.34 37.20
N PRO A 157 0.70 -26.75 36.15
CA PRO A 157 0.95 -25.91 35.00
C PRO A 157 -0.37 -25.43 34.35
N ILE A 158 -0.44 -24.17 33.88
CA ILE A 158 -1.70 -23.61 33.39
C ILE A 158 -2.18 -24.31 32.13
N ILE A 159 -1.31 -24.95 31.35
CA ILE A 159 -1.71 -25.75 30.18
C ILE A 159 -2.64 -26.93 30.57
N MET A 160 -2.57 -27.40 31.81
CA MET A 160 -3.40 -28.49 32.32
C MET A 160 -4.83 -28.04 32.67
N HIS A 161 -5.13 -26.75 32.55
CA HIS A 161 -6.47 -26.22 32.67
C HIS A 161 -7.14 -26.24 31.28
N GLN A 162 -8.30 -26.90 31.16
CA GLN A 162 -9.01 -27.12 29.89
C GLN A 162 -9.25 -25.80 29.11
N ALA A 163 -9.61 -24.72 29.81
CA ALA A 163 -9.83 -23.43 29.18
C ALA A 163 -8.58 -22.87 28.48
N ILE A 164 -7.39 -23.09 29.02
CA ILE A 164 -6.12 -22.69 28.43
C ILE A 164 -5.74 -23.63 27.29
N ALA A 165 -5.86 -24.95 27.50
CA ALA A 165 -5.56 -25.94 26.47
C ALA A 165 -6.40 -25.73 25.20
N PHE A 166 -7.69 -25.43 25.36
CA PHE A 166 -8.58 -25.16 24.21
C PHE A 166 -8.25 -23.87 23.47
N LYS A 167 -7.81 -22.81 24.18
CA LYS A 167 -7.32 -21.61 23.51
C LYS A 167 -6.09 -21.91 22.64
N LEU A 168 -5.13 -22.65 23.17
CA LEU A 168 -3.92 -23.02 22.42
C LEU A 168 -4.25 -23.92 21.24
N ALA A 169 -5.15 -24.90 21.41
CA ALA A 169 -5.61 -25.77 20.32
C ALA A 169 -6.29 -24.96 19.20
N ASN A 170 -7.17 -24.02 19.56
CA ASN A 170 -7.81 -23.14 18.57
C ASN A 170 -6.81 -22.23 17.84
N MET A 171 -5.81 -21.70 18.55
CA MET A 171 -4.77 -20.87 17.94
C MET A 171 -3.98 -21.65 16.88
N ILE A 172 -3.49 -22.84 17.19
CA ILE A 172 -2.71 -23.64 16.24
C ILE A 172 -3.56 -24.09 15.06
N THR A 173 -4.82 -24.46 15.30
CA THR A 173 -5.75 -24.85 14.23
C THR A 173 -5.95 -23.72 13.21
N GLN A 174 -6.13 -22.47 13.67
CA GLN A 174 -6.28 -21.30 12.80
C GLN A 174 -4.98 -20.96 12.08
N ILE A 175 -3.82 -21.10 12.74
CA ILE A 175 -2.50 -20.88 12.13
C ILE A 175 -2.26 -21.90 10.99
N ASP A 176 -2.54 -23.17 11.23
CA ASP A 176 -2.36 -24.22 10.24
C ASP A 176 -3.34 -24.03 9.05
N ALA A 177 -4.60 -23.73 9.32
CA ALA A 177 -5.57 -23.46 8.27
C ALA A 177 -5.20 -22.22 7.42
N ALA A 178 -4.65 -21.17 8.04
CA ALA A 178 -4.23 -19.97 7.33
C ALA A 178 -2.94 -20.15 6.51
N ARG A 179 -2.18 -21.22 6.76
CA ARG A 179 -0.95 -21.53 6.03
C ARG A 179 -1.22 -22.21 4.68
N LEU A 180 -2.32 -22.93 4.56
CA LEU A 180 -2.75 -23.61 3.33
C LEU A 180 -3.30 -22.64 2.29
#